data_6ee6a4eeca9f748dae7bf620df8f7230
#
_entry.id   6ee6a4eeca9f748dae7bf620df8f7230
#
_cell.length_a   1.000
_cell.length_b   1.000
_cell.length_c   1.000
_cell.angle_alpha   90.00
_cell.angle_beta   90.00
_cell.angle_gamma   90.00
#
_symmetry.space_group_name_H-M   'P 1'
#
loop_
_entity.id
_entity.type
_entity.pdbx_description
1 polymer ?
#
loop_
_entity_poly.entity_id
_entity_poly.type
_entity_poly.pdbx_seq_one_letter_code
_entity_poly.pdbx_strand_id
1 'polypeptide(L)'
;MKKLKVISALLCCSLLLVGCGKGSNGNNSVKNDSKEKAPVELNISAAASLKEVMADLETEYKKYKENVTLVVNYGSSGSLQQQIEQGAPCDLFISAGQKQMNALKDKGLLLDGTTKDLVENSLVLVAAKGVEITSFDDLKSDKITHIAIGEPESVPAGKYADEVLTNTDIKDSISTKLVFAQDVK
;
A
#
# COMPACT_ATOMS: atom_id res chain seq x y z
N MET A 1 19.49 -14.45 -53.44
CA MET A 1 20.43 -15.52 -53.87
C MET A 1 20.99 -16.17 -52.63
N LYS A 2 20.99 -17.55 -52.65
CA LYS A 2 21.64 -18.56 -51.75
C LYS A 2 21.05 -18.65 -50.33
N LYS A 3 20.10 -19.49 -50.07
CA LYS A 3 20.00 -20.92 -49.73
C LYS A 3 21.28 -21.51 -49.10
N LEU A 4 21.20 -21.93 -47.81
CA LEU A 4 21.93 -23.11 -47.43
C LEU A 4 21.15 -23.85 -46.32
N LYS A 5 20.75 -25.03 -46.65
CA LYS A 5 20.24 -26.15 -45.80
C LYS A 5 21.45 -26.89 -45.23
N VAL A 6 21.28 -27.56 -44.11
CA VAL A 6 21.82 -28.90 -43.74
C VAL A 6 21.30 -29.18 -42.33
N ILE A 7 20.35 -30.08 -42.08
CA ILE A 7 20.26 -31.57 -42.14
C ILE A 7 21.11 -32.24 -41.07
N SER A 8 20.39 -33.06 -40.26
CA SER A 8 20.78 -34.39 -39.73
C SER A 8 21.57 -34.41 -38.43
N ALA A 9 21.38 -35.23 -37.46
CA ALA A 9 20.82 -36.61 -37.45
C ALA A 9 20.44 -37.01 -36.01
N LEU A 10 19.37 -37.78 -35.93
CA LEU A 10 19.12 -38.98 -35.11
C LEU A 10 20.33 -39.60 -34.40
N LEU A 11 20.16 -39.93 -33.10
CA LEU A 11 20.54 -41.27 -32.62
C LEU A 11 19.72 -41.67 -31.36
N CYS A 12 18.94 -42.71 -31.52
CA CYS A 12 18.32 -43.52 -30.48
C CYS A 12 19.40 -44.23 -29.64
N CYS A 13 19.16 -44.38 -28.35
CA CYS A 13 19.58 -45.57 -27.62
C CYS A 13 18.66 -45.83 -26.43
N SER A 14 17.80 -46.77 -26.60
CA SER A 14 17.01 -47.50 -25.61
C SER A 14 17.90 -48.48 -24.83
N LEU A 15 17.80 -48.50 -23.51
CA LEU A 15 18.17 -49.64 -22.70
C LEU A 15 17.24 -49.77 -21.51
N LEU A 16 16.41 -50.78 -21.58
CA LEU A 16 15.58 -51.35 -20.54
C LEU A 16 16.46 -52.14 -19.56
N LEU A 17 16.29 -51.88 -18.26
CA LEU A 17 16.64 -52.87 -17.24
C LEU A 17 15.51 -52.96 -16.22
N VAL A 18 14.80 -54.06 -16.31
CA VAL A 18 13.84 -54.59 -15.36
C VAL A 18 14.64 -55.13 -14.17
N GLY A 19 14.30 -54.71 -12.98
CA GLY A 19 14.79 -55.24 -11.71
C GLY A 19 13.60 -55.43 -10.75
N CYS A 20 13.00 -56.59 -10.73
CA CYS A 20 12.09 -57.04 -9.68
C CYS A 20 12.89 -57.42 -8.44
N GLY A 21 12.62 -56.71 -7.32
CA GLY A 21 13.07 -57.10 -5.98
C GLY A 21 11.89 -57.05 -5.00
N LYS A 22 11.37 -58.19 -4.62
CA LYS A 22 10.28 -58.44 -3.68
C LYS A 22 10.86 -58.36 -2.25
N GLY A 23 10.36 -57.43 -1.44
CA GLY A 23 10.67 -57.37 -0.01
C GLY A 23 9.56 -56.58 0.72
N SER A 24 8.67 -57.34 1.32
CA SER A 24 7.63 -56.87 2.25
C SER A 24 8.26 -56.35 3.53
N ASN A 25 7.94 -55.10 3.92
CA ASN A 25 7.66 -54.87 5.32
C ASN A 25 6.87 -53.54 5.44
N GLY A 26 5.70 -53.61 6.02
CA GLY A 26 4.82 -52.47 6.24
C GLY A 26 5.38 -51.56 7.31
N ASN A 27 5.47 -50.31 6.97
CA ASN A 27 5.42 -49.21 7.94
C ASN A 27 4.61 -48.10 7.29
N ASN A 28 3.34 -48.04 7.64
CA ASN A 28 2.46 -46.92 7.32
C ASN A 28 2.97 -45.65 8.08
N SER A 29 4.01 -45.05 7.58
CA SER A 29 4.31 -43.67 7.88
C SER A 29 3.33 -42.83 7.09
N VAL A 30 2.28 -42.37 7.69
CA VAL A 30 1.47 -41.24 7.22
C VAL A 30 2.41 -40.11 7.00
N LYS A 31 2.90 -39.95 5.76
CA LYS A 31 3.51 -38.71 5.33
C LYS A 31 2.40 -37.68 5.40
N ASN A 32 2.47 -36.87 6.45
CA ASN A 32 1.74 -35.62 6.53
C ASN A 32 2.32 -34.75 5.39
N ASP A 33 1.66 -34.76 4.24
CA ASP A 33 1.99 -33.96 3.07
C ASP A 33 1.52 -32.51 3.37
N SER A 34 2.16 -31.89 4.35
CA SER A 34 2.12 -30.44 4.51
C SER A 34 2.92 -29.88 3.32
N LYS A 35 2.25 -29.73 2.17
CA LYS A 35 2.81 -28.97 1.05
C LYS A 35 3.18 -27.60 1.58
N GLU A 36 4.47 -27.39 1.81
CA GLU A 36 5.02 -26.08 2.13
C GLU A 36 4.57 -25.14 1.00
N LYS A 37 3.79 -24.13 1.37
CA LYS A 37 3.26 -23.17 0.39
C LYS A 37 4.42 -22.36 -0.16
N ALA A 38 4.48 -22.19 -1.48
CA ALA A 38 5.50 -21.35 -2.10
C ALA A 38 5.51 -19.94 -1.49
N PRO A 39 6.68 -19.34 -1.33
CA PRO A 39 6.80 -17.95 -0.90
C PRO A 39 6.02 -17.00 -1.82
N VAL A 40 5.31 -16.04 -1.25
CA VAL A 40 4.51 -15.03 -1.95
C VAL A 40 4.90 -13.67 -1.41
N GLU A 41 5.18 -12.73 -2.30
CA GLU A 41 5.30 -11.30 -1.95
C GLU A 41 3.99 -10.59 -2.25
N LEU A 42 3.53 -9.74 -1.34
CA LEU A 42 2.35 -8.91 -1.48
C LEU A 42 2.78 -7.44 -1.42
N ASN A 43 2.69 -6.74 -2.55
CA ASN A 43 3.04 -5.34 -2.67
C ASN A 43 1.88 -4.47 -2.20
N ILE A 44 2.08 -3.71 -1.14
CA ILE A 44 1.08 -2.87 -0.53
C ILE A 44 1.49 -1.41 -0.67
N SER A 45 0.63 -0.58 -1.24
CA SER A 45 0.76 0.87 -1.17
C SER A 45 -0.13 1.39 -0.05
N ALA A 46 0.43 1.98 0.99
CA ALA A 46 -0.31 2.42 2.17
C ALA A 46 -0.05 3.90 2.48
N ALA A 47 -1.11 4.62 2.84
CA ALA A 47 -0.99 6.00 3.29
C ALA A 47 0.01 6.12 4.45
N ALA A 48 0.86 7.15 4.45
CA ALA A 48 1.94 7.36 5.43
C ALA A 48 1.44 7.36 6.89
N SER A 49 0.20 7.81 7.11
CA SER A 49 -0.45 7.79 8.44
C SER A 49 -0.61 6.39 9.02
N LEU A 50 -0.56 5.34 8.19
CA LEU A 50 -0.76 3.95 8.62
C LEU A 50 0.54 3.24 8.98
N LYS A 51 1.70 3.91 8.87
CA LYS A 51 3.02 3.27 8.98
C LYS A 51 3.18 2.43 10.25
N GLU A 52 2.76 2.94 11.40
CA GLU A 52 2.92 2.23 12.68
C GLU A 52 1.98 1.03 12.76
N VAL A 53 0.71 1.22 12.44
CA VAL A 53 -0.26 0.11 12.47
C VAL A 53 0.06 -0.97 11.44
N MET A 54 0.63 -0.61 10.30
CA MET A 54 1.06 -1.60 9.30
C MET A 54 2.22 -2.46 9.79
N ALA A 55 3.15 -1.92 10.59
CA ALA A 55 4.22 -2.70 11.19
C ALA A 55 3.69 -3.76 12.18
N ASP A 56 2.68 -3.40 12.96
CA ASP A 56 1.99 -4.34 13.85
C ASP A 56 1.23 -5.40 13.05
N LEU A 57 0.51 -4.98 12.01
CA LEU A 57 -0.22 -5.88 11.11
C LEU A 57 0.71 -6.87 10.38
N GLU A 58 1.88 -6.43 9.94
CA GLU A 58 2.88 -7.31 9.33
C GLU A 58 3.30 -8.42 10.29
N THR A 59 3.57 -8.04 11.55
CA THR A 59 3.94 -8.99 12.60
C THR A 59 2.85 -10.02 12.86
N GLU A 60 1.60 -9.57 12.96
CA GLU A 60 0.45 -10.46 13.17
C GLU A 60 0.14 -11.32 11.94
N TYR A 61 0.20 -10.72 10.74
CA TYR A 61 -0.09 -11.44 9.50
C TYR A 61 0.90 -12.57 9.24
N LYS A 62 2.18 -12.38 9.58
CA LYS A 62 3.22 -13.41 9.46
C LYS A 62 2.92 -14.65 10.31
N LYS A 63 2.30 -14.48 11.50
CA LYS A 63 1.84 -15.61 12.32
C LYS A 63 0.71 -16.38 11.65
N TYR A 64 -0.10 -15.70 10.84
CA TYR A 64 -1.25 -16.28 10.16
C TYR A 64 -0.90 -16.90 8.79
N LYS A 65 0.06 -16.31 8.07
CA LYS A 65 0.52 -16.70 6.72
C LYS A 65 2.05 -16.63 6.65
N GLU A 66 2.72 -17.65 7.14
CA GLU A 66 4.19 -17.72 7.23
C GLU A 66 4.89 -17.59 5.87
N ASN A 67 4.24 -18.06 4.79
CA ASN A 67 4.76 -18.03 3.43
C ASN A 67 4.53 -16.70 2.69
N VAL A 68 3.92 -15.69 3.32
CA VAL A 68 3.65 -14.38 2.69
C VAL A 68 4.52 -13.32 3.30
N THR A 69 5.21 -12.57 2.45
CA THR A 69 5.98 -11.37 2.82
C THR A 69 5.23 -10.13 2.37
N LEU A 70 4.97 -9.19 3.27
CA LEU A 70 4.39 -7.91 2.93
C LEU A 70 5.51 -6.94 2.54
N VAL A 71 5.41 -6.35 1.36
CA VAL A 71 6.32 -5.30 0.88
C VAL A 71 5.52 -4.00 0.84
N VAL A 72 5.74 -3.12 1.83
CA VAL A 72 4.91 -1.93 2.00
C VAL A 72 5.62 -0.66 1.54
N ASN A 73 5.01 0.03 0.58
CA ASN A 73 5.41 1.35 0.11
C ASN A 73 4.54 2.42 0.78
N TYR A 74 5.15 3.37 1.48
CA TYR A 74 4.46 4.43 2.21
C TYR A 74 4.60 5.77 1.50
N GLY A 75 3.51 6.55 1.48
CA GLY A 75 3.49 7.89 0.91
C GLY A 75 2.16 8.59 1.14
N SER A 76 2.02 9.82 0.62
CA SER A 76 0.70 10.42 0.52
C SER A 76 -0.18 9.61 -0.42
N SER A 77 -1.47 9.53 -0.13
CA SER A 77 -2.39 8.75 -0.97
C SER A 77 -2.40 9.22 -2.42
N GLY A 78 -2.21 10.52 -2.66
CA GLY A 78 -2.13 11.07 -4.02
C GLY A 78 -0.86 10.66 -4.75
N SER A 79 0.29 10.68 -4.08
CA SER A 79 1.55 10.21 -4.69
C SER A 79 1.51 8.72 -5.00
N LEU A 80 0.94 7.90 -4.11
CA LEU A 80 0.77 6.47 -4.33
C LEU A 80 -0.19 6.18 -5.47
N GLN A 81 -1.31 6.90 -5.56
CA GLN A 81 -2.23 6.83 -6.69
C GLN A 81 -1.51 7.08 -8.01
N GLN A 82 -0.71 8.15 -8.10
CA GLN A 82 0.05 8.47 -9.32
C GLN A 82 1.05 7.36 -9.68
N GLN A 83 1.74 6.77 -8.70
CA GLN A 83 2.65 5.65 -8.93
C GLN A 83 1.91 4.43 -9.50
N ILE A 84 0.73 4.09 -8.95
CA ILE A 84 -0.11 2.99 -9.45
C ILE A 84 -0.56 3.27 -10.89
N GLU A 85 -0.98 4.49 -11.18
CA GLU A 85 -1.36 4.91 -12.54
C GLU A 85 -0.20 4.83 -13.54
N GLN A 86 1.03 4.99 -13.07
CA GLN A 86 2.26 4.83 -13.85
C GLN A 86 2.74 3.38 -13.95
N GLY A 87 2.00 2.43 -13.39
CA GLY A 87 2.29 1.00 -13.46
C GLY A 87 3.19 0.46 -12.35
N ALA A 88 3.34 1.16 -11.23
CA ALA A 88 4.03 0.61 -10.07
C ALA A 88 3.32 -0.66 -9.56
N PRO A 89 4.05 -1.73 -9.19
CA PRO A 89 3.46 -2.93 -8.62
C PRO A 89 2.65 -2.61 -7.36
N CYS A 90 1.39 -3.03 -7.34
CA CYS A 90 0.51 -2.83 -6.20
C CYS A 90 -0.59 -3.88 -6.19
N ASP A 91 -0.56 -4.77 -5.21
CA ASP A 91 -1.59 -5.79 -5.00
C ASP A 91 -2.71 -5.29 -4.08
N LEU A 92 -2.38 -4.36 -3.17
CA LEU A 92 -3.32 -3.75 -2.25
C LEU A 92 -3.00 -2.26 -2.06
N PHE A 93 -4.00 -1.40 -2.27
CA PHE A 93 -3.89 0.02 -1.99
C PHE A 93 -4.75 0.40 -0.77
N ILE A 94 -4.14 1.02 0.24
CA ILE A 94 -4.81 1.50 1.45
C ILE A 94 -4.69 3.03 1.48
N SER A 95 -5.73 3.68 1.00
CA SER A 95 -5.82 5.13 0.87
C SER A 95 -6.43 5.79 2.11
N ALA A 96 -5.90 6.95 2.51
CA ALA A 96 -6.52 7.80 3.52
C ALA A 96 -7.60 8.75 2.95
N GLY A 97 -7.85 8.70 1.64
CA GLY A 97 -8.85 9.54 0.98
C GLY A 97 -9.64 8.82 -0.10
N GLN A 98 -10.94 9.06 -0.15
CA GLN A 98 -11.84 8.47 -1.14
C GLN A 98 -11.58 8.99 -2.55
N LYS A 99 -11.14 10.26 -2.70
CA LYS A 99 -10.80 10.86 -4.02
C LYS A 99 -9.83 9.96 -4.80
N GLN A 100 -8.79 9.45 -4.13
CA GLN A 100 -7.74 8.64 -4.75
C GLN A 100 -8.26 7.25 -5.15
N MET A 101 -9.07 6.63 -4.31
CA MET A 101 -9.73 5.37 -4.64
C MET A 101 -10.66 5.52 -5.84
N ASN A 102 -11.47 6.57 -5.87
CA ASN A 102 -12.38 6.85 -6.98
C ASN A 102 -11.61 7.08 -8.28
N ALA A 103 -10.49 7.82 -8.25
CA ALA A 103 -9.66 8.05 -9.42
C ALA A 103 -9.10 6.75 -10.02
N LEU A 104 -8.64 5.80 -9.19
CA LEU A 104 -8.20 4.49 -9.67
C LEU A 104 -9.36 3.64 -10.20
N LYS A 105 -10.53 3.71 -9.55
CA LYS A 105 -11.75 3.03 -10.01
C LYS A 105 -12.19 3.53 -11.38
N ASP A 106 -12.24 4.85 -11.58
CA ASP A 106 -12.66 5.47 -12.85
C ASP A 106 -11.71 5.11 -14.02
N LYS A 107 -10.47 4.79 -13.70
CA LYS A 107 -9.45 4.29 -14.66
C LYS A 107 -9.46 2.77 -14.83
N GLY A 108 -10.35 2.04 -14.14
CA GLY A 108 -10.40 0.58 -14.23
C GLY A 108 -9.18 -0.14 -13.64
N LEU A 109 -8.48 0.50 -12.68
CA LEU A 109 -7.27 -0.04 -12.04
C LEU A 109 -7.56 -0.81 -10.74
N LEU A 110 -8.81 -0.94 -10.36
CA LEU A 110 -9.24 -1.71 -9.20
C LEU A 110 -9.97 -2.98 -9.65
N LEU A 111 -9.79 -4.05 -8.90
CA LEU A 111 -10.59 -5.26 -9.09
C LEU A 111 -12.01 -5.00 -8.60
N ASP A 112 -12.99 -5.27 -9.45
CA ASP A 112 -14.40 -5.02 -9.15
C ASP A 112 -14.86 -5.70 -7.85
N GLY A 113 -15.63 -4.97 -7.04
CA GLY A 113 -16.20 -5.46 -5.80
C GLY A 113 -15.22 -5.62 -4.63
N THR A 114 -13.95 -5.20 -4.78
CA THR A 114 -12.94 -5.35 -3.73
C THR A 114 -12.72 -4.10 -2.88
N THR A 115 -13.22 -2.94 -3.31
CA THR A 115 -13.11 -1.69 -2.56
C THR A 115 -13.98 -1.73 -1.29
N LYS A 116 -13.38 -1.39 -0.15
CA LYS A 116 -14.05 -1.36 1.16
C LYS A 116 -13.57 -0.18 1.99
N ASP A 117 -14.48 0.44 2.72
CA ASP A 117 -14.13 1.35 3.80
C ASP A 117 -13.70 0.51 5.01
N LEU A 118 -12.45 0.73 5.46
CA LEU A 118 -11.86 -0.04 6.56
C LEU A 118 -12.09 0.63 7.90
N VAL A 119 -11.87 1.95 7.97
CA VAL A 119 -11.96 2.76 9.19
C VAL A 119 -12.38 4.17 8.82
N GLU A 120 -12.95 4.88 9.78
CA GLU A 120 -13.21 6.32 9.69
C GLU A 120 -12.22 7.07 10.59
N ASN A 121 -11.89 8.30 10.22
CA ASN A 121 -11.02 9.18 10.98
C ASN A 121 -11.61 10.59 11.02
N SER A 122 -11.13 11.39 11.99
CA SER A 122 -11.51 12.80 12.13
C SER A 122 -10.29 13.69 12.03
N LEU A 123 -10.46 14.83 11.35
CA LEU A 123 -9.46 15.87 11.34
C LEU A 123 -9.52 16.64 12.66
N VAL A 124 -8.37 16.87 13.28
CA VAL A 124 -8.25 17.63 14.52
C VAL A 124 -7.19 18.72 14.38
N LEU A 125 -7.39 19.82 15.10
CA LEU A 125 -6.38 20.86 15.26
C LEU A 125 -5.53 20.52 16.47
N VAL A 126 -4.22 20.45 16.28
CA VAL A 126 -3.25 20.16 17.34
C VAL A 126 -2.38 21.38 17.55
N ALA A 127 -2.25 21.83 18.80
CA ALA A 127 -1.37 22.89 19.18
C ALA A 127 -0.13 22.39 19.94
N ALA A 128 0.97 23.10 19.86
CA ALA A 128 2.16 22.82 20.66
C ALA A 128 1.84 23.01 22.16
N LYS A 129 2.55 22.28 23.02
CA LYS A 129 2.36 22.38 24.48
C LYS A 129 2.54 23.81 24.97
N GLY A 130 1.55 24.33 25.69
CA GLY A 130 1.53 25.68 26.22
C GLY A 130 0.95 26.73 25.27
N VAL A 131 0.53 26.34 24.08
CA VAL A 131 -0.25 27.17 23.16
C VAL A 131 -1.73 26.85 23.36
N GLU A 132 -2.49 27.82 23.84
CA GLU A 132 -3.93 27.70 24.02
C GLU A 132 -4.64 28.12 22.72
N ILE A 133 -5.42 27.23 22.14
CA ILE A 133 -6.32 27.47 21.01
C ILE A 133 -7.70 26.98 21.42
N THR A 134 -8.65 27.88 21.44
CA THR A 134 -10.05 27.60 21.84
C THR A 134 -11.00 27.63 20.64
N SER A 135 -10.58 28.29 19.57
CA SER A 135 -11.34 28.43 18.34
C SER A 135 -10.43 28.50 17.12
N PHE A 136 -10.97 28.33 15.93
CA PHE A 136 -10.23 28.57 14.69
C PHE A 136 -9.81 30.03 14.49
N ASP A 137 -10.53 31.00 15.09
CA ASP A 137 -10.17 32.40 15.02
C ASP A 137 -8.84 32.71 15.72
N ASP A 138 -8.45 31.92 16.72
CA ASP A 138 -7.17 32.08 17.41
C ASP A 138 -5.96 31.88 16.47
N LEU A 139 -6.16 31.14 15.33
CA LEU A 139 -5.15 30.99 14.30
C LEU A 139 -4.73 32.30 13.63
N LYS A 140 -5.59 33.32 13.67
CA LYS A 140 -5.28 34.68 13.16
C LYS A 140 -4.31 35.44 14.05
N SER A 141 -4.18 35.02 15.32
CA SER A 141 -3.33 35.71 16.31
C SER A 141 -1.84 35.69 15.91
N ASP A 142 -1.13 36.76 16.17
CA ASP A 142 0.32 36.90 15.96
C ASP A 142 1.14 35.88 16.78
N LYS A 143 0.53 35.27 17.81
CA LYS A 143 1.15 34.21 18.60
C LYS A 143 1.33 32.93 17.78
N ILE A 144 0.51 32.74 16.76
CA ILE A 144 0.59 31.59 15.84
C ILE A 144 1.34 32.05 14.60
N THR A 145 2.57 31.59 14.46
CA THR A 145 3.44 31.97 13.34
C THR A 145 3.44 30.96 12.19
N HIS A 146 3.21 29.69 12.49
CA HIS A 146 3.21 28.62 11.51
C HIS A 146 2.06 27.64 11.76
N ILE A 147 1.40 27.23 10.70
CA ILE A 147 0.31 26.25 10.70
C ILE A 147 0.67 25.21 9.66
N ALA A 148 1.06 24.01 10.10
CA ALA A 148 1.39 22.90 9.20
C ALA A 148 0.12 22.17 8.80
N ILE A 149 -0.06 22.01 7.50
CA ILE A 149 -1.09 21.16 6.89
C ILE A 149 -0.44 20.30 5.80
N GLY A 150 -1.08 19.19 5.42
CA GLY A 150 -0.65 18.44 4.24
C GLY A 150 -0.88 19.25 2.96
N GLU A 151 -0.12 18.96 1.90
CA GLU A 151 -0.35 19.54 0.57
C GLU A 151 -1.76 19.18 0.08
N PRO A 152 -2.67 20.14 -0.12
CA PRO A 152 -4.08 19.86 -0.42
C PRO A 152 -4.31 18.99 -1.68
N GLU A 153 -3.43 19.12 -2.68
CA GLU A 153 -3.59 18.39 -3.93
C GLU A 153 -3.24 16.90 -3.81
N SER A 154 -2.34 16.53 -2.91
CA SER A 154 -1.82 15.17 -2.81
C SER A 154 -2.08 14.48 -1.46
N VAL A 155 -2.26 15.24 -0.39
CA VAL A 155 -2.44 14.72 0.98
C VAL A 155 -3.89 14.86 1.42
N PRO A 156 -4.63 13.76 1.65
CA PRO A 156 -6.05 13.81 2.03
C PRO A 156 -6.33 14.71 3.26
N ALA A 157 -5.53 14.61 4.31
CA ALA A 157 -5.67 15.46 5.50
C ALA A 157 -5.49 16.95 5.17
N GLY A 158 -4.59 17.27 4.23
CA GLY A 158 -4.39 18.64 3.75
C GLY A 158 -5.61 19.15 3.00
N LYS A 159 -6.20 18.35 2.13
CA LYS A 159 -7.44 18.70 1.43
C LYS A 159 -8.57 19.00 2.39
N TYR A 160 -8.79 18.14 3.38
CA TYR A 160 -9.84 18.36 4.39
C TYR A 160 -9.55 19.57 5.28
N ALA A 161 -8.29 19.83 5.63
CA ALA A 161 -7.90 21.04 6.35
C ALA A 161 -8.20 22.30 5.52
N ASP A 162 -7.87 22.29 4.24
CA ASP A 162 -8.14 23.38 3.31
C ASP A 162 -9.65 23.67 3.19
N GLU A 163 -10.47 22.62 3.10
CA GLU A 163 -11.94 22.73 3.09
C GLU A 163 -12.47 23.36 4.39
N VAL A 164 -11.97 22.94 5.56
CA VAL A 164 -12.36 23.51 6.85
C VAL A 164 -11.97 25.00 6.93
N LEU A 165 -10.73 25.33 6.58
CA LEU A 165 -10.22 26.71 6.63
C LEU A 165 -10.98 27.63 5.65
N THR A 166 -11.39 27.10 4.50
CA THR A 166 -12.19 27.81 3.52
C THR A 166 -13.62 28.03 4.03
N ASN A 167 -14.26 26.99 4.55
CA ASN A 167 -15.66 27.03 5.03
C ASN A 167 -15.81 27.90 6.30
N THR A 168 -14.72 28.12 7.03
CA THR A 168 -14.71 29.00 8.20
C THR A 168 -14.25 30.43 7.89
N ASP A 169 -14.02 30.77 6.63
CA ASP A 169 -13.60 32.09 6.15
C ASP A 169 -12.32 32.63 6.81
N ILE A 170 -11.40 31.73 7.22
CA ILE A 170 -10.14 32.13 7.85
C ILE A 170 -8.92 31.92 6.95
N LYS A 171 -9.04 31.12 5.90
CA LYS A 171 -7.93 30.70 5.04
C LYS A 171 -7.07 31.87 4.55
N ASP A 172 -7.70 32.90 4.01
CA ASP A 172 -7.00 34.05 3.45
C ASP A 172 -6.22 34.84 4.55
N SER A 173 -6.82 34.95 5.74
CA SER A 173 -6.23 35.67 6.87
C SER A 173 -4.98 34.99 7.43
N ILE A 174 -4.82 33.67 7.23
CA ILE A 174 -3.72 32.87 7.75
C ILE A 174 -2.82 32.31 6.63
N SER A 175 -3.07 32.69 5.39
CA SER A 175 -2.38 32.12 4.22
C SER A 175 -0.85 32.20 4.31
N THR A 176 -0.33 33.31 4.85
CA THR A 176 1.12 33.53 5.05
C THR A 176 1.72 32.66 6.16
N LYS A 177 0.89 32.03 6.99
CA LYS A 177 1.32 31.15 8.09
C LYS A 177 1.30 29.69 7.69
N LEU A 178 0.67 29.34 6.55
CA LEU A 178 0.54 27.95 6.11
C LEU A 178 1.88 27.39 5.64
N VAL A 179 2.18 26.20 6.14
CA VAL A 179 3.33 25.40 5.73
C VAL A 179 2.80 24.04 5.24
N PHE A 180 3.16 23.68 4.00
CA PHE A 180 2.65 22.48 3.36
C PHE A 180 3.63 21.32 3.50
N ALA A 181 3.12 20.16 3.94
CA ALA A 181 3.88 18.92 4.10
C ALA A 181 3.50 17.91 3.00
N GLN A 182 4.46 17.10 2.59
CA GLN A 182 4.27 16.11 1.52
C GLN A 182 3.48 14.88 1.99
N ASP A 183 3.39 14.66 3.29
CA ASP A 183 2.58 13.65 3.95
C ASP A 183 2.24 14.10 5.39
N VAL A 184 1.68 13.19 6.20
CA VAL A 184 1.26 13.47 7.60
C VAL A 184 2.24 12.92 8.65
N LYS A 185 3.45 12.56 8.26
CA LYS A 185 4.52 12.01 9.13
C LYS A 185 5.71 12.95 9.27
#